data_666c2e6cdffa176753c9f4785454aba0
#
_entry.id   666c2e6cdffa176753c9f4785454aba0
#
_cell.length_a   1.000
_cell.length_b   1.000
_cell.length_c   1.000
_cell.angle_alpha   90.00
_cell.angle_beta   90.00
_cell.angle_gamma   90.00
#
_symmetry.space_group_name_H-M   'P 1'
#
loop_
_entity.id
_entity.type
_entity.pdbx_description
1 polymer ?
#
loop_
_entity_poly.entity_id
_entity_poly.type
_entity_poly.pdbx_seq_one_letter_code
_entity_poly.pdbx_strand_id
1 'polypeptide(L)'
;MGLKKYIIFSIILIIVVFGYVHSLELGDYNITILDYSLSLPVSVWFIIPIAILSLATYLHLCFYAVLNYFRQRAVEKDHEAMIELVKSELLEKTNLLKFRTKEFKNLSSILSQFKLEVKEERFTSTNEELNKVVGAVQDIKDGKFVNDKSLKINETTKLANLNMLNKVNAQIDFAVDVVKRPENYSANVVKQAFENILREKSMTTVKKLYKNIKLDKELATKLLIRNL
;
A
#
# COMPACT_ATOMS: atom_id res chain seq x y z
N MET A 1 -0.86 -1.37 -28.61
CA MET A 1 -0.37 -1.07 -29.99
C MET A 1 -0.74 -2.12 -31.03
N GLY A 2 -0.93 -3.38 -30.71
CA GLY A 2 -1.24 -4.45 -31.68
C GLY A 2 -2.61 -4.33 -32.37
N LEU A 3 -3.68 -4.05 -31.60
CA LEU A 3 -5.06 -4.04 -32.11
C LEU A 3 -5.29 -3.02 -33.22
N LYS A 4 -4.85 -1.77 -33.04
CA LYS A 4 -4.98 -0.73 -34.07
C LYS A 4 -4.24 -1.09 -35.37
N LYS A 5 -3.03 -1.62 -35.26
CA LYS A 5 -2.25 -2.07 -36.43
C LYS A 5 -2.92 -3.24 -37.14
N TYR A 6 -3.48 -4.19 -36.37
CA TYR A 6 -4.21 -5.32 -36.95
C TYR A 6 -5.44 -4.87 -37.76
N ILE A 7 -6.27 -3.97 -37.18
CA ILE A 7 -7.46 -3.44 -37.91
C ILE A 7 -7.06 -2.76 -39.23
N ILE A 8 -6.06 -1.88 -39.19
CA ILE A 8 -5.59 -1.17 -40.38
C ILE A 8 -5.10 -2.17 -41.43
N PHE A 9 -4.28 -3.14 -41.02
CA PHE A 9 -3.75 -4.13 -41.93
C PHE A 9 -4.85 -5.02 -42.55
N SER A 10 -5.85 -5.44 -41.75
CA SER A 10 -6.99 -6.23 -42.20
C SER A 10 -7.83 -5.46 -43.22
N ILE A 11 -8.09 -4.18 -43.00
CA ILE A 11 -8.82 -3.32 -43.95
C ILE A 11 -8.06 -3.20 -45.28
N ILE A 12 -6.75 -2.93 -45.20
CA ILE A 12 -5.90 -2.83 -46.38
C ILE A 12 -5.93 -4.15 -47.18
N LEU A 13 -5.79 -5.28 -46.48
CA LEU A 13 -5.83 -6.61 -47.12
C LEU A 13 -7.16 -6.86 -47.80
N ILE A 14 -8.29 -6.54 -47.16
CA ILE A 14 -9.62 -6.67 -47.75
C ILE A 14 -9.75 -5.81 -49.04
N ILE A 15 -9.31 -4.56 -49.01
CA ILE A 15 -9.36 -3.66 -50.13
C ILE A 15 -8.50 -4.17 -51.29
N VAL A 16 -7.28 -4.63 -51.04
CA VAL A 16 -6.37 -5.17 -52.04
C VAL A 16 -6.94 -6.44 -52.71
N VAL A 17 -7.43 -7.39 -51.90
CA VAL A 17 -8.01 -8.64 -52.40
C VAL A 17 -9.29 -8.36 -53.20
N PHE A 18 -10.17 -7.45 -52.70
CA PHE A 18 -11.37 -7.05 -53.42
C PHE A 18 -11.02 -6.45 -54.76
N GLY A 19 -10.12 -5.45 -54.81
CA GLY A 19 -9.72 -4.78 -56.03
C GLY A 19 -9.11 -5.74 -57.05
N TYR A 20 -8.25 -6.66 -56.59
CA TYR A 20 -7.65 -7.67 -57.46
C TYR A 20 -8.70 -8.62 -58.07
N VAL A 21 -9.56 -9.25 -57.20
CA VAL A 21 -10.56 -10.20 -57.68
C VAL A 21 -11.62 -9.50 -58.57
N HIS A 22 -11.99 -8.26 -58.21
CA HIS A 22 -12.94 -7.48 -59.02
C HIS A 22 -12.37 -7.15 -60.42
N SER A 23 -11.07 -6.89 -60.54
CA SER A 23 -10.41 -6.62 -61.83
C SER A 23 -10.35 -7.83 -62.76
N LEU A 24 -10.64 -9.03 -62.26
CA LEU A 24 -10.69 -10.25 -63.09
C LEU A 24 -12.03 -10.42 -63.82
N GLU A 25 -13.02 -9.55 -63.60
CA GLU A 25 -14.35 -9.55 -64.26
C GLU A 25 -15.06 -10.91 -64.28
N LEU A 26 -14.98 -11.68 -63.16
CA LEU A 26 -15.49 -13.05 -63.04
C LEU A 26 -17.03 -13.15 -62.99
N GLY A 27 -17.72 -12.01 -63.05
CA GLY A 27 -19.18 -11.95 -63.02
C GLY A 27 -19.80 -12.24 -61.65
N ASP A 28 -21.09 -12.60 -61.66
CA ASP A 28 -21.87 -12.93 -60.46
C ASP A 28 -21.98 -14.43 -60.26
N TYR A 29 -21.92 -14.85 -58.99
CA TYR A 29 -22.11 -16.25 -58.62
C TYR A 29 -23.33 -16.39 -57.70
N ASN A 30 -24.25 -17.32 -58.08
CA ASN A 30 -25.48 -17.58 -57.35
C ASN A 30 -25.33 -18.77 -56.40
N ILE A 31 -25.59 -18.55 -55.13
CA ILE A 31 -25.70 -19.60 -54.13
C ILE A 31 -27.14 -19.68 -53.65
N THR A 32 -27.73 -20.88 -53.67
CA THR A 32 -29.05 -21.13 -53.10
C THR A 32 -28.87 -21.82 -51.74
N ILE A 33 -29.32 -21.17 -50.66
CA ILE A 33 -29.28 -21.71 -49.31
C ILE A 33 -30.72 -21.67 -48.74
N LEU A 34 -31.26 -22.85 -48.38
CA LEU A 34 -32.63 -22.95 -47.80
C LEU A 34 -33.70 -22.16 -48.56
N ASP A 35 -33.81 -22.37 -49.90
CA ASP A 35 -34.75 -21.71 -50.80
C ASP A 35 -34.52 -20.20 -51.09
N TYR A 36 -33.49 -19.61 -50.51
CA TYR A 36 -33.08 -18.23 -50.84
C TYR A 36 -31.91 -18.25 -51.84
N SER A 37 -32.11 -17.70 -53.00
CA SER A 37 -31.04 -17.50 -53.98
C SER A 37 -30.35 -16.16 -53.77
N LEU A 38 -29.08 -16.16 -53.44
CA LEU A 38 -28.24 -14.97 -53.27
C LEU A 38 -27.27 -14.85 -54.43
N SER A 39 -27.45 -13.82 -55.26
CA SER A 39 -26.54 -13.47 -56.35
C SER A 39 -25.61 -12.35 -55.92
N LEU A 40 -24.32 -12.63 -55.86
CA LEU A 40 -23.30 -11.65 -55.53
C LEU A 40 -22.09 -11.79 -56.46
N PRO A 41 -21.36 -10.67 -56.72
CA PRO A 41 -20.11 -10.72 -57.43
C PRO A 41 -19.12 -11.72 -56.82
N VAL A 42 -18.39 -12.43 -57.62
CA VAL A 42 -17.38 -13.40 -57.16
C VAL A 42 -16.38 -12.73 -56.20
N SER A 43 -16.01 -11.47 -56.43
CA SER A 43 -15.15 -10.70 -55.53
C SER A 43 -15.67 -10.60 -54.09
N VAL A 44 -17.00 -10.47 -53.94
CA VAL A 44 -17.64 -10.41 -52.60
C VAL A 44 -17.55 -11.75 -51.88
N TRP A 45 -17.77 -12.87 -52.61
CA TRP A 45 -17.65 -14.23 -52.06
C TRP A 45 -16.25 -14.52 -51.52
N PHE A 46 -15.19 -14.00 -52.17
CA PHE A 46 -13.82 -14.12 -51.64
C PHE A 46 -13.57 -13.28 -50.38
N ILE A 47 -14.24 -12.12 -50.25
CA ILE A 47 -14.08 -11.24 -49.10
C ILE A 47 -14.78 -11.78 -47.84
N ILE A 48 -15.95 -12.43 -47.97
CA ILE A 48 -16.75 -12.90 -46.84
C ILE A 48 -15.93 -13.75 -45.84
N PRO A 49 -15.21 -14.83 -46.25
CA PRO A 49 -14.42 -15.60 -45.33
C PRO A 49 -13.26 -14.81 -44.72
N ILE A 50 -12.62 -13.91 -45.45
CA ILE A 50 -11.56 -13.05 -44.94
C ILE A 50 -12.11 -12.07 -43.89
N ALA A 51 -13.28 -11.49 -44.15
CA ALA A 51 -13.93 -10.57 -43.20
C ALA A 51 -14.37 -11.30 -41.92
N ILE A 52 -14.95 -12.51 -42.05
CA ILE A 52 -15.34 -13.34 -40.90
C ILE A 52 -14.11 -13.69 -40.06
N LEU A 53 -13.03 -14.14 -40.68
CA LEU A 53 -11.78 -14.48 -39.97
C LEU A 53 -11.18 -13.25 -39.29
N SER A 54 -11.16 -12.10 -39.96
CA SER A 54 -10.68 -10.85 -39.42
C SER A 54 -11.52 -10.40 -38.23
N LEU A 55 -12.83 -10.52 -38.30
CA LEU A 55 -13.75 -10.21 -37.19
C LEU A 55 -13.54 -11.15 -36.00
N ALA A 56 -13.45 -12.46 -36.28
CA ALA A 56 -13.18 -13.46 -35.22
C ALA A 56 -11.86 -13.19 -34.49
N THR A 57 -10.80 -12.88 -35.26
CA THR A 57 -9.50 -12.50 -34.68
C THR A 57 -9.59 -11.19 -33.88
N TYR A 58 -10.32 -10.22 -34.37
CA TYR A 58 -10.55 -8.96 -33.65
C TYR A 58 -11.25 -9.20 -32.30
N LEU A 59 -12.32 -9.98 -32.29
CA LEU A 59 -13.04 -10.35 -31.06
C LEU A 59 -12.13 -11.09 -30.09
N HIS A 60 -11.33 -12.02 -30.58
CA HIS A 60 -10.34 -12.74 -29.79
C HIS A 60 -9.32 -11.80 -29.12
N LEU A 61 -8.74 -10.88 -29.90
CA LEU A 61 -7.79 -9.89 -29.37
C LEU A 61 -8.44 -8.95 -28.36
N CYS A 62 -9.69 -8.51 -28.59
CA CYS A 62 -10.44 -7.70 -27.63
C CYS A 62 -10.67 -8.46 -26.32
N PHE A 63 -11.07 -9.72 -26.39
CA PHE A 63 -11.28 -10.56 -25.22
C PHE A 63 -10.02 -10.65 -24.35
N TYR A 64 -8.87 -10.97 -24.96
CA TYR A 64 -7.61 -11.02 -24.24
C TYR A 64 -7.13 -9.66 -23.74
N ALA A 65 -7.40 -8.58 -24.45
CA ALA A 65 -7.09 -7.24 -23.98
C ALA A 65 -7.87 -6.89 -22.70
N VAL A 66 -9.16 -7.25 -22.66
CA VAL A 66 -10.02 -7.06 -21.47
C VAL A 66 -9.54 -7.90 -20.30
N LEU A 67 -9.25 -9.18 -20.53
CA LEU A 67 -8.71 -10.07 -19.46
C LEU A 67 -7.40 -9.51 -18.90
N ASN A 68 -6.49 -9.09 -19.79
CA ASN A 68 -5.20 -8.54 -19.36
C ASN A 68 -5.37 -7.22 -18.58
N TYR A 69 -6.31 -6.37 -19.01
CA TYR A 69 -6.64 -5.15 -18.26
C TYR A 69 -7.09 -5.45 -16.82
N PHE A 70 -8.00 -6.41 -16.63
CA PHE A 70 -8.43 -6.79 -15.29
C PHE A 70 -7.30 -7.40 -14.44
N ARG A 71 -6.44 -8.20 -15.07
CA ARG A 71 -5.26 -8.77 -14.40
C ARG A 71 -4.28 -7.68 -13.95
N GLN A 72 -3.96 -6.73 -14.82
CA GLN A 72 -3.08 -5.61 -14.48
C GLN A 72 -3.65 -4.78 -13.33
N ARG A 73 -4.95 -4.45 -13.41
CA ARG A 73 -5.62 -3.70 -12.35
C ARG A 73 -5.64 -4.46 -11.01
N ALA A 74 -5.74 -5.79 -11.04
CA ALA A 74 -5.64 -6.59 -9.82
C ALA A 74 -4.24 -6.53 -9.21
N VAL A 75 -3.19 -6.61 -10.05
CA VAL A 75 -1.78 -6.49 -9.63
C VAL A 75 -1.48 -5.11 -9.05
N GLU A 76 -1.95 -4.02 -9.70
CA GLU A 76 -1.78 -2.64 -9.19
C GLU A 76 -2.39 -2.48 -7.79
N LYS A 77 -3.62 -2.97 -7.59
CA LYS A 77 -4.26 -2.91 -6.29
C LYS A 77 -3.58 -3.77 -5.22
N ASP A 78 -3.06 -4.92 -5.61
CA ASP A 78 -2.30 -5.77 -4.71
C ASP A 78 -0.94 -5.15 -4.35
N HIS A 79 -0.31 -4.42 -5.27
CA HIS A 79 0.90 -3.64 -5.01
C HIS A 79 0.65 -2.53 -3.97
N GLU A 80 -0.45 -1.76 -4.12
CA GLU A 80 -0.86 -0.74 -3.14
C GLU A 80 -1.13 -1.38 -1.76
N ALA A 81 -1.86 -2.51 -1.75
CA ALA A 81 -2.13 -3.25 -0.53
C ALA A 81 -0.86 -3.79 0.14
N MET A 82 0.16 -4.19 -0.64
CA MET A 82 1.44 -4.65 -0.11
C MET A 82 2.22 -3.51 0.56
N ILE A 83 2.22 -2.32 -0.04
CA ILE A 83 2.83 -1.12 0.59
C ILE A 83 2.12 -0.82 1.92
N GLU A 84 0.78 -0.90 1.95
CA GLU A 84 0.02 -0.67 3.16
C GLU A 84 0.28 -1.75 4.22
N LEU A 85 0.51 -3.01 3.82
CA LEU A 85 0.94 -4.08 4.73
C LEU A 85 2.28 -3.72 5.38
N VAL A 86 3.27 -3.34 4.59
CA VAL A 86 4.59 -2.95 5.11
C VAL A 86 4.49 -1.77 6.07
N LYS A 87 3.70 -0.73 5.73
CA LYS A 87 3.47 0.42 6.62
C LYS A 87 2.80 0.00 7.93
N SER A 88 1.81 -0.90 7.85
CA SER A 88 1.10 -1.41 9.01
C SER A 88 2.00 -2.19 9.94
N GLU A 89 2.83 -3.08 9.41
CA GLU A 89 3.81 -3.85 10.18
C GLU A 89 4.82 -2.95 10.88
N LEU A 90 5.36 -1.95 10.17
CA LEU A 90 6.30 -0.99 10.75
C LEU A 90 5.68 -0.15 11.88
N LEU A 91 4.38 0.15 11.80
CA LEU A 91 3.62 0.89 12.81
C LEU A 91 2.99 -0.02 13.87
N GLU A 92 3.29 -1.31 13.86
CA GLU A 92 2.72 -2.33 14.75
C GLU A 92 1.17 -2.35 14.74
N LYS A 93 0.56 -2.09 13.56
CA LYS A 93 -0.90 -2.12 13.37
C LYS A 93 -1.36 -3.47 12.88
N THR A 94 -2.49 -3.92 13.38
CA THR A 94 -3.16 -5.12 12.87
C THR A 94 -4.12 -4.73 11.75
N ASN A 95 -3.76 -4.99 10.49
CA ASN A 95 -4.61 -4.75 9.34
C ASN A 95 -4.89 -6.05 8.58
N LEU A 96 -6.18 -6.35 8.38
CA LEU A 96 -6.62 -7.46 7.53
C LEU A 96 -6.72 -6.97 6.08
N LEU A 97 -5.62 -7.07 5.33
CA LEU A 97 -5.57 -6.71 3.92
C LEU A 97 -5.96 -7.90 3.05
N LYS A 98 -6.73 -7.63 1.99
CA LYS A 98 -7.18 -8.65 1.03
C LYS A 98 -6.41 -8.49 -0.28
N PHE A 99 -5.71 -9.54 -0.68
CA PHE A 99 -5.02 -9.62 -1.96
C PHE A 99 -5.87 -10.40 -2.97
N ARG A 100 -5.76 -10.04 -4.25
CA ARG A 100 -6.56 -10.61 -5.34
C ARG A 100 -5.81 -11.71 -6.08
N THR A 101 -4.53 -11.48 -6.36
CA THR A 101 -3.66 -12.41 -7.09
C THR A 101 -3.05 -13.45 -6.15
N LYS A 102 -2.75 -14.64 -6.69
CA LYS A 102 -2.16 -15.74 -5.91
C LYS A 102 -0.75 -15.41 -5.42
N GLU A 103 0.00 -14.71 -6.24
CA GLU A 103 1.37 -14.30 -5.98
C GLU A 103 1.45 -13.39 -4.75
N PHE A 104 0.62 -12.36 -4.70
CA PHE A 104 0.59 -11.44 -3.55
C PHE A 104 -0.03 -12.07 -2.30
N LYS A 105 -1.02 -12.97 -2.44
CA LYS A 105 -1.53 -13.76 -1.30
C LYS A 105 -0.43 -14.60 -0.66
N ASN A 106 0.35 -15.30 -1.47
CA ASN A 106 1.46 -16.11 -0.99
C ASN A 106 2.53 -15.25 -0.32
N LEU A 107 2.93 -14.14 -0.98
CA LEU A 107 3.91 -13.22 -0.44
C LEU A 107 3.47 -12.61 0.90
N SER A 108 2.22 -12.18 1.02
CA SER A 108 1.68 -11.63 2.27
C SER A 108 1.65 -12.66 3.39
N SER A 109 1.30 -13.93 3.07
CA SER A 109 1.33 -15.04 4.04
C SER A 109 2.74 -15.33 4.54
N ILE A 110 3.75 -15.24 3.68
CA ILE A 110 5.15 -15.38 4.07
C ILE A 110 5.56 -14.21 4.96
N LEU A 111 5.31 -12.97 4.51
CA LEU A 111 5.70 -11.77 5.26
C LEU A 111 5.06 -11.66 6.64
N SER A 112 3.83 -12.17 6.81
CA SER A 112 3.15 -12.18 8.12
C SER A 112 3.84 -13.05 9.18
N GLN A 113 4.77 -13.92 8.77
CA GLN A 113 5.57 -14.75 9.68
C GLN A 113 6.90 -14.08 10.10
N PHE A 114 7.21 -12.92 9.52
CA PHE A 114 8.43 -12.18 9.80
C PHE A 114 8.09 -10.83 10.43
N LYS A 115 8.94 -10.41 11.34
CA LYS A 115 8.89 -9.04 11.85
C LYS A 115 9.72 -8.14 10.94
N LEU A 116 9.10 -7.11 10.37
CA LEU A 116 9.79 -6.12 9.57
C LEU A 116 10.44 -5.08 10.49
N GLU A 117 11.73 -4.86 10.29
CA GLU A 117 12.49 -3.83 11.00
C GLU A 117 13.22 -2.93 10.00
N VAL A 118 13.21 -1.63 10.30
CA VAL A 118 13.96 -0.67 9.52
C VAL A 118 15.43 -0.79 9.88
N LYS A 119 16.30 -0.96 8.89
CA LYS A 119 17.76 -0.93 9.08
C LYS A 119 18.18 0.50 9.46
N GLU A 120 19.34 0.62 10.14
CA GLU A 120 19.90 1.91 10.58
C GLU A 120 20.28 2.85 9.43
N GLU A 121 20.44 2.31 8.20
CA GLU A 121 20.77 3.10 7.02
C GLU A 121 19.58 3.92 6.54
N ARG A 122 19.86 5.07 5.90
CA ARG A 122 18.82 5.93 5.31
C ARG A 122 18.04 5.16 4.26
N PHE A 123 16.76 4.93 4.55
CA PHE A 123 15.83 4.32 3.62
C PHE A 123 15.31 5.37 2.63
N THR A 124 15.37 5.06 1.34
CA THR A 124 14.75 5.86 0.28
C THR A 124 14.05 4.95 -0.71
N SER A 125 12.79 5.24 -1.00
CA SER A 125 11.99 4.55 -2.02
C SER A 125 11.28 5.57 -2.91
N THR A 126 10.69 5.09 -4.00
CA THR A 126 9.82 5.91 -4.86
C THR A 126 8.48 6.26 -4.22
N ASN A 127 8.12 5.64 -3.10
CA ASN A 127 6.87 5.87 -2.38
C ASN A 127 7.11 6.85 -1.22
N GLU A 128 6.64 8.08 -1.38
CA GLU A 128 6.83 9.14 -0.39
C GLU A 128 6.14 8.85 0.96
N GLU A 129 4.97 8.20 0.94
CA GLU A 129 4.27 7.85 2.18
C GLU A 129 5.04 6.79 2.98
N LEU A 130 5.60 5.79 2.28
CA LEU A 130 6.46 4.79 2.92
C LEU A 130 7.72 5.44 3.50
N ASN A 131 8.35 6.36 2.76
CA ASN A 131 9.51 7.12 3.24
C ASN A 131 9.20 7.89 4.53
N LYS A 132 8.02 8.54 4.61
CA LYS A 132 7.57 9.24 5.83
C LYS A 132 7.40 8.29 7.01
N VAL A 133 6.76 7.13 6.78
CA VAL A 133 6.55 6.13 7.84
C VAL A 133 7.89 5.59 8.34
N VAL A 134 8.78 5.22 7.44
CA VAL A 134 10.11 4.70 7.79
C VAL A 134 10.92 5.75 8.55
N GLY A 135 10.94 6.99 8.06
CA GLY A 135 11.63 8.11 8.74
C GLY A 135 11.10 8.36 10.14
N ALA A 136 9.77 8.34 10.31
CA ALA A 136 9.16 8.52 11.63
C ALA A 136 9.48 7.36 12.59
N VAL A 137 9.49 6.12 12.13
CA VAL A 137 9.87 4.96 12.93
C VAL A 137 11.35 5.03 13.34
N GLN A 138 12.22 5.48 12.44
CA GLN A 138 13.64 5.70 12.75
C GLN A 138 13.81 6.82 13.78
N ASP A 139 13.18 7.98 13.59
CA ASP A 139 13.24 9.08 14.54
C ASP A 139 12.77 8.67 15.94
N ILE A 140 11.70 7.86 16.04
CA ILE A 140 11.24 7.32 17.33
C ILE A 140 12.29 6.40 17.95
N LYS A 141 12.90 5.50 17.16
CA LYS A 141 13.96 4.59 17.65
C LYS A 141 15.21 5.35 18.09
N ASP A 142 15.53 6.46 17.43
CA ASP A 142 16.65 7.35 17.74
C ASP A 142 16.39 8.27 18.94
N GLY A 143 15.26 8.09 19.64
CA GLY A 143 14.93 8.86 20.84
C GLY A 143 14.28 10.21 20.55
N LYS A 144 13.88 10.51 19.32
CA LYS A 144 13.16 11.74 18.97
C LYS A 144 11.66 11.57 19.14
N PHE A 145 11.00 12.58 19.67
CA PHE A 145 9.54 12.61 19.73
C PHE A 145 8.94 12.98 18.36
N VAL A 146 8.09 12.13 17.83
CA VAL A 146 7.35 12.35 16.57
C VAL A 146 5.90 12.69 16.89
N ASN A 147 5.46 13.90 16.50
CA ASN A 147 4.09 14.38 16.66
C ASN A 147 3.35 14.41 15.31
N ASP A 148 3.27 13.28 14.65
CA ASP A 148 2.52 13.16 13.38
C ASP A 148 1.25 12.32 13.57
N LYS A 149 0.11 13.02 13.68
CA LYS A 149 -1.22 12.37 13.81
C LYS A 149 -1.62 11.57 12.57
N SER A 150 -0.99 11.84 11.39
CA SER A 150 -1.28 11.11 10.16
C SER A 150 -0.82 9.66 10.22
N LEU A 151 0.19 9.36 11.03
CA LEU A 151 0.71 8.00 11.21
C LEU A 151 -0.26 7.09 11.96
N LYS A 152 -1.18 7.66 12.76
CA LYS A 152 -2.19 6.91 13.54
C LYS A 152 -1.58 5.70 14.27
N ILE A 153 -0.45 5.92 14.97
CA ILE A 153 0.20 4.86 15.75
C ILE A 153 -0.78 4.38 16.82
N ASN A 154 -0.96 3.06 16.95
CA ASN A 154 -1.85 2.51 17.98
C ASN A 154 -1.21 2.70 19.36
N GLU A 155 -1.92 3.32 20.30
CA GLU A 155 -1.45 3.68 21.65
C GLU A 155 -0.99 2.47 22.50
N THR A 156 -1.46 1.27 22.16
CA THR A 156 -1.11 0.04 22.89
C THR A 156 0.21 -0.61 22.43
N THR A 157 0.83 -0.07 21.37
CA THR A 157 2.03 -0.66 20.77
C THR A 157 3.31 -0.28 21.49
N LYS A 158 4.37 -1.09 21.29
CA LYS A 158 5.71 -0.78 21.83
C LYS A 158 6.26 0.50 21.22
N LEU A 159 6.00 0.72 19.92
CA LEU A 159 6.41 1.94 19.22
C LEU A 159 5.75 3.19 19.81
N ALA A 160 4.45 3.14 20.12
CA ALA A 160 3.75 4.24 20.77
C ALA A 160 4.32 4.54 22.16
N ASN A 161 4.58 3.49 22.93
CA ASN A 161 5.17 3.62 24.26
C ASN A 161 6.57 4.25 24.21
N LEU A 162 7.40 3.84 23.23
CA LEU A 162 8.72 4.45 23.00
C LEU A 162 8.59 5.93 22.61
N ASN A 163 7.65 6.27 21.73
CA ASN A 163 7.40 7.66 21.35
C ASN A 163 6.92 8.52 22.52
N MET A 164 6.13 7.95 23.45
CA MET A 164 5.73 8.62 24.68
C MET A 164 6.91 8.83 25.63
N LEU A 165 7.83 7.88 25.76
CA LEU A 165 9.08 8.04 26.49
C LEU A 165 9.94 9.17 25.91
N ASN A 166 10.06 9.24 24.58
CA ASN A 166 10.77 10.33 23.89
C ASN A 166 10.13 11.69 24.17
N LYS A 167 8.78 11.74 24.17
CA LYS A 167 8.05 12.97 24.52
C LYS A 167 8.32 13.43 25.94
N VAL A 168 8.30 12.50 26.91
CA VAL A 168 8.61 12.78 28.31
C VAL A 168 10.04 13.29 28.48
N ASN A 169 10.98 12.78 27.70
CA ASN A 169 12.38 13.22 27.73
C ASN A 169 12.58 14.58 27.04
N ALA A 170 11.80 14.89 26.01
CA ALA A 170 11.90 16.14 25.27
C ALA A 170 11.12 17.29 25.92
N GLN A 171 10.06 17.02 26.71
CA GLN A 171 9.12 18.01 27.20
C GLN A 171 8.83 17.82 28.69
N ILE A 172 9.54 18.56 29.52
CA ILE A 172 9.39 18.45 31.00
C ILE A 172 7.98 18.79 31.51
N ASP A 173 7.26 19.69 30.86
CA ASP A 173 5.89 20.02 31.25
C ASP A 173 4.91 18.88 30.93
N PHE A 174 5.15 18.13 29.86
CA PHE A 174 4.43 16.89 29.57
C PHE A 174 4.73 15.82 30.63
N ALA A 175 5.97 15.69 31.09
CA ALA A 175 6.32 14.80 32.19
C ALA A 175 5.51 15.11 33.47
N VAL A 176 5.29 16.41 33.78
CA VAL A 176 4.44 16.84 34.90
C VAL A 176 2.99 16.40 34.70
N ASP A 177 2.45 16.51 33.48
CA ASP A 177 1.07 16.10 33.20
C ASP A 177 0.89 14.58 33.26
N VAL A 178 1.91 13.79 32.83
CA VAL A 178 1.95 12.34 33.00
C VAL A 178 1.85 11.94 34.48
N VAL A 179 2.64 12.58 35.33
CA VAL A 179 2.64 12.27 36.77
C VAL A 179 1.38 12.73 37.50
N LYS A 180 0.68 13.73 36.98
CA LYS A 180 -0.64 14.15 37.51
C LYS A 180 -1.74 13.12 37.25
N ARG A 181 -1.63 12.34 36.12
CA ARG A 181 -2.64 11.37 35.65
C ARG A 181 -1.96 10.06 35.27
N PRO A 182 -1.31 9.37 36.21
CA PRO A 182 -0.47 8.21 35.92
C PRO A 182 -1.26 7.01 35.36
N GLU A 183 -2.58 6.95 35.63
CA GLU A 183 -3.48 5.90 35.18
C GLU A 183 -3.62 5.82 33.65
N ASN A 184 -3.33 6.90 32.95
CA ASN A 184 -3.44 6.99 31.49
C ASN A 184 -2.15 6.53 30.77
N TYR A 185 -1.10 6.19 31.49
CA TYR A 185 0.21 5.90 30.90
C TYR A 185 0.80 4.60 31.43
N SER A 186 1.72 4.01 30.69
CA SER A 186 2.43 2.81 31.14
C SER A 186 3.35 3.12 32.33
N ALA A 187 3.58 2.14 33.16
CA ALA A 187 4.44 2.28 34.35
C ALA A 187 5.85 2.82 34.03
N ASN A 188 6.42 2.40 32.89
CA ASN A 188 7.72 2.88 32.42
C ASN A 188 7.70 4.36 32.06
N VAL A 189 6.65 4.85 31.40
CA VAL A 189 6.49 6.27 31.05
C VAL A 189 6.32 7.11 32.31
N VAL A 190 5.52 6.65 33.26
CA VAL A 190 5.34 7.34 34.57
C VAL A 190 6.64 7.39 35.36
N LYS A 191 7.39 6.28 35.40
CA LYS A 191 8.70 6.22 36.07
C LYS A 191 9.68 7.23 35.46
N GLN A 192 9.84 7.19 34.14
CA GLN A 192 10.73 8.11 33.42
C GLN A 192 10.31 9.57 33.59
N ALA A 193 9.00 9.88 33.55
CA ALA A 193 8.47 11.20 33.76
C ALA A 193 8.85 11.72 35.15
N PHE A 194 8.71 10.91 36.18
CA PHE A 194 9.07 11.29 37.54
C PHE A 194 10.59 11.46 37.74
N GLU A 195 11.40 10.62 37.08
CA GLU A 195 12.86 10.79 37.09
C GLU A 195 13.29 12.14 36.46
N ASN A 196 12.66 12.51 35.35
CA ASN A 196 12.94 13.81 34.71
C ASN A 196 12.49 14.97 35.62
N ILE A 197 11.34 14.87 36.28
CA ILE A 197 10.87 15.84 37.26
C ILE A 197 11.85 15.94 38.45
N LEU A 198 12.33 14.81 38.96
CA LEU A 198 13.35 14.79 39.99
C LEU A 198 14.62 15.49 39.56
N ARG A 199 15.00 15.43 38.28
CA ARG A 199 16.20 16.07 37.78
C ARG A 199 16.03 17.57 37.54
N GLU A 200 14.89 18.00 37.02
CA GLU A 200 14.72 19.34 36.40
C GLU A 200 13.79 20.30 37.16
N LYS A 201 12.81 19.79 37.93
CA LYS A 201 11.86 20.66 38.66
C LYS A 201 12.25 20.89 40.12
N SER A 202 11.74 21.91 40.75
CA SER A 202 11.98 22.26 42.14
C SER A 202 11.43 21.18 43.12
N MET A 203 12.03 21.05 44.33
CA MET A 203 11.56 20.09 45.36
C MET A 203 10.13 20.39 45.80
N THR A 204 9.66 21.64 45.74
CA THR A 204 8.26 21.99 45.99
C THR A 204 7.32 21.36 45.02
N THR A 205 7.67 21.30 43.73
CA THR A 205 6.90 20.59 42.68
C THR A 205 6.95 19.08 42.90
N VAL A 206 8.13 18.52 43.20
CA VAL A 206 8.30 17.10 43.46
C VAL A 206 7.44 16.66 44.63
N LYS A 207 7.45 17.41 45.76
CA LYS A 207 6.62 17.14 46.93
C LYS A 207 5.11 17.21 46.70
N LYS A 208 4.65 17.90 45.67
CA LYS A 208 3.23 17.89 45.28
C LYS A 208 2.87 16.67 44.45
N LEU A 209 3.81 16.15 43.63
CA LEU A 209 3.55 15.13 42.62
C LEU A 209 3.85 13.68 43.09
N TYR A 210 4.80 13.48 44.02
CA TYR A 210 5.23 12.14 44.41
C TYR A 210 4.09 11.27 44.97
N LYS A 211 3.03 11.89 45.52
CA LYS A 211 1.86 11.19 46.07
C LYS A 211 1.01 10.49 44.99
N ASN A 212 1.16 10.89 43.75
CA ASN A 212 0.37 10.36 42.65
C ASN A 212 0.95 9.07 42.04
N ILE A 213 2.16 8.69 42.45
CA ILE A 213 2.87 7.54 41.89
C ILE A 213 3.22 6.52 42.95
N LYS A 214 3.37 5.28 42.52
CA LYS A 214 3.95 4.23 43.35
C LYS A 214 5.47 4.31 43.26
N LEU A 215 6.11 4.69 44.37
CA LEU A 215 7.57 4.74 44.44
C LEU A 215 8.11 3.31 44.54
N ASP A 216 8.97 2.93 43.59
CA ASP A 216 9.83 1.77 43.72
C ASP A 216 11.07 2.13 44.54
N LYS A 217 11.85 1.11 44.92
CA LYS A 217 13.06 1.29 45.76
C LYS A 217 14.06 2.26 45.10
N GLU A 218 14.19 2.24 43.80
CA GLU A 218 15.10 3.10 43.05
C GLU A 218 14.67 4.56 43.05
N LEU A 219 13.40 4.84 42.76
CA LEU A 219 12.83 6.20 42.80
C LEU A 219 12.84 6.78 44.22
N ALA A 220 12.54 5.96 45.24
CA ALA A 220 12.61 6.36 46.63
C ALA A 220 14.05 6.77 47.02
N THR A 221 15.05 6.01 46.60
CA THR A 221 16.46 6.36 46.85
C THR A 221 16.86 7.64 46.17
N LYS A 222 16.50 7.81 44.89
CA LYS A 222 16.77 9.08 44.12
C LYS A 222 16.08 10.29 44.76
N LEU A 223 14.86 10.10 45.28
CA LEU A 223 14.12 11.16 45.98
C LEU A 223 14.81 11.56 47.28
N LEU A 224 15.29 10.56 48.08
CA LEU A 224 16.01 10.82 49.34
C LEU A 224 17.33 11.54 49.12
N ILE A 225 18.13 11.08 48.14
CA ILE A 225 19.42 11.72 47.79
C ILE A 225 19.23 13.18 47.41
N ARG A 226 18.16 13.49 46.69
CA ARG A 226 17.91 14.87 46.26
C ARG A 226 17.35 15.77 47.39
N ASN A 227 16.78 15.20 48.43
CA ASN A 227 16.24 15.94 49.58
C ASN A 227 17.30 16.24 50.66
N LEU A 228 18.48 15.61 50.55
CA LEU A 228 19.68 15.91 51.32
C LEU A 228 20.45 17.08 50.71
#